data_2a13dc955aafa5aeffc665e5e2d6b7a7
#
_entry.id   2a13dc955aafa5aeffc665e5e2d6b7a7
#
_cell.length_a   1.000
_cell.length_b   1.000
_cell.length_c   1.000
_cell.angle_alpha   90.00
_cell.angle_beta   90.00
_cell.angle_gamma   90.00
#
_symmetry.space_group_name_H-M   'P 1'
#
loop_
_entity.id
_entity.type
_entity.pdbx_description
1 polymer ?
#
loop_
_entity_poly.entity_id
_entity_poly.type
_entity_poly.pdbx_seq_one_letter_code
_entity_poly.pdbx_strand_id
1 'polypeptide(L)'
;MSSIDNTIVFVKNKLKEAEGGHDWFHIERVYKNALLIAQTEICNLTVVKLGALLHDIADSKFHNGDEQIGPKIARQFLEQEQLDKATIEHVIAIIENLSFKGGNFKSKFHSKELEIVQDADRLDAIGAIGIARTFNFGGFKNMIICHSPIIYLIILIPSHI
;
A
#
# COMPACT_ATOMS: atom_id res chain seq x y z
N MET A 1 -18.54 16.89 1.36
CA MET A 1 -17.88 15.61 1.65
C MET A 1 -16.54 15.94 2.32
N SER A 2 -16.05 15.11 3.23
CA SER A 2 -14.71 15.33 3.78
C SER A 2 -13.64 15.00 2.73
N SER A 3 -12.41 15.50 2.91
CA SER A 3 -11.27 15.13 2.06
C SER A 3 -11.04 13.61 2.02
N ILE A 4 -11.32 12.91 3.12
CA ILE A 4 -11.24 11.45 3.19
C ILE A 4 -12.31 10.78 2.32
N ASP A 5 -13.56 11.26 2.34
CA ASP A 5 -14.63 10.73 1.48
C ASP A 5 -14.30 10.93 0.00
N ASN A 6 -13.78 12.11 -0.35
CA ASN A 6 -13.33 12.41 -1.70
C ASN A 6 -12.18 11.49 -2.13
N THR A 7 -11.23 11.22 -1.23
CA THR A 7 -10.13 10.28 -1.47
C THR A 7 -10.63 8.87 -1.74
N ILE A 8 -11.61 8.39 -0.96
CA ILE A 8 -12.23 7.06 -1.18
C ILE A 8 -12.86 6.98 -2.57
N VAL A 9 -13.61 8.00 -2.98
CA VAL A 9 -14.24 8.05 -4.31
C VAL A 9 -13.16 8.08 -5.40
N PHE A 10 -12.13 8.90 -5.23
CA PHE A 10 -11.01 9.01 -6.16
C PHE A 10 -10.29 7.68 -6.36
N VAL A 11 -9.93 7.00 -5.27
CA VAL A 11 -9.23 5.71 -5.30
C VAL A 11 -10.07 4.63 -5.95
N LYS A 12 -11.37 4.52 -5.59
CA LYS A 12 -12.31 3.58 -6.24
C LYS A 12 -12.37 3.76 -7.75
N ASN A 13 -12.41 5.01 -8.21
CA ASN A 13 -12.44 5.29 -9.64
C ASN A 13 -11.12 4.94 -10.34
N LYS A 14 -9.99 5.20 -9.69
CA LYS A 14 -8.67 4.89 -10.24
C LYS A 14 -8.39 3.39 -10.34
N LEU A 15 -8.83 2.62 -9.35
CA LEU A 15 -8.60 1.18 -9.26
C LEU A 15 -9.72 0.34 -9.87
N LYS A 16 -10.65 0.93 -10.60
CA LYS A 16 -11.81 0.23 -11.17
C LYS A 16 -11.43 -0.94 -12.08
N GLU A 17 -10.32 -0.84 -12.78
CA GLU A 17 -9.81 -1.85 -13.71
C GLU A 17 -8.52 -2.52 -13.20
N ALA A 18 -8.17 -2.31 -11.91
CA ALA A 18 -7.01 -2.94 -11.32
C ALA A 18 -7.21 -4.46 -11.17
N GLU A 19 -6.11 -5.21 -11.22
CA GLU A 19 -6.16 -6.65 -10.98
C GLU A 19 -6.52 -6.94 -9.51
N GLY A 20 -7.14 -8.10 -9.25
CA GLY A 20 -7.79 -8.41 -7.97
C GLY A 20 -6.85 -8.54 -6.74
N GLY A 21 -5.55 -8.29 -6.90
CA GLY A 21 -4.59 -8.22 -5.79
C GLY A 21 -4.27 -6.80 -5.35
N HIS A 22 -4.55 -5.80 -6.22
CA HIS A 22 -4.27 -4.38 -6.03
C HIS A 22 -5.51 -3.52 -6.30
N ASP A 23 -6.68 -4.09 -6.05
CA ASP A 23 -7.99 -3.46 -6.24
C ASP A 23 -8.44 -2.64 -5.02
N TRP A 24 -9.61 -2.04 -5.14
CA TRP A 24 -10.23 -1.31 -4.02
C TRP A 24 -10.36 -2.15 -2.74
N PHE A 25 -10.64 -3.44 -2.84
CA PHE A 25 -10.85 -4.28 -1.66
C PHE A 25 -9.56 -4.51 -0.87
N HIS A 26 -8.39 -4.54 -1.54
CA HIS A 26 -7.10 -4.47 -0.87
C HIS A 26 -6.97 -3.16 -0.09
N ILE A 27 -7.15 -2.02 -0.74
CA ILE A 27 -7.07 -0.69 -0.10
C ILE A 27 -8.02 -0.58 1.09
N GLU A 28 -9.25 -1.08 0.95
CA GLU A 28 -10.24 -1.05 2.03
C GLU A 28 -9.80 -1.85 3.26
N ARG A 29 -9.19 -3.03 3.06
CA ARG A 29 -8.66 -3.86 4.17
C ARG A 29 -7.47 -3.18 4.83
N VAL A 30 -6.52 -2.66 4.05
CA VAL A 30 -5.37 -1.90 4.57
C VAL A 30 -5.84 -0.68 5.35
N TYR A 31 -6.78 0.09 4.82
CA TYR A 31 -7.35 1.25 5.50
C TYR A 31 -7.99 0.88 6.85
N LYS A 32 -8.79 -0.20 6.90
CA LYS A 32 -9.42 -0.68 8.14
C LYS A 32 -8.38 -1.15 9.16
N ASN A 33 -7.37 -1.90 8.72
CA ASN A 33 -6.28 -2.36 9.57
C ASN A 33 -5.45 -1.18 10.11
N ALA A 34 -5.12 -0.20 9.28
CA ALA A 34 -4.41 1.00 9.69
C ALA A 34 -5.17 1.78 10.76
N LEU A 35 -6.49 1.91 10.62
CA LEU A 35 -7.33 2.54 11.65
C LEU A 35 -7.36 1.75 12.96
N LEU A 36 -7.35 0.43 12.90
CA LEU A 36 -7.32 -0.42 14.08
C LEU A 36 -5.98 -0.27 14.83
N ILE A 37 -4.86 -0.34 14.13
CA ILE A 37 -3.52 -0.14 14.71
C ILE A 37 -3.39 1.26 15.30
N ALA A 38 -3.86 2.28 14.60
CA ALA A 38 -3.78 3.68 15.04
C ALA A 38 -4.54 3.97 16.35
N GLN A 39 -5.47 3.11 16.79
CA GLN A 39 -6.18 3.30 18.06
C GLN A 39 -5.25 3.23 19.29
N THR A 40 -4.13 2.52 19.18
CA THR A 40 -3.18 2.32 20.27
C THR A 40 -1.90 3.14 20.11
N GLU A 41 -1.80 3.95 19.05
CA GLU A 41 -0.60 4.69 18.70
C GLU A 41 -0.83 6.21 18.73
N ILE A 42 0.19 6.97 19.13
CA ILE A 42 0.18 8.44 19.04
C ILE A 42 0.62 8.82 17.63
N CYS A 43 -0.33 9.21 16.78
CA CYS A 43 -0.09 9.50 15.37
C CYS A 43 -1.02 10.57 14.81
N ASN A 44 -0.70 11.12 13.66
CA ASN A 44 -1.61 11.96 12.89
C ASN A 44 -2.57 11.07 12.09
N LEU A 45 -3.79 10.90 12.61
CA LEU A 45 -4.80 10.03 12.02
C LEU A 45 -5.19 10.42 10.58
N THR A 46 -5.12 11.71 10.23
CA THR A 46 -5.39 12.18 8.87
C THR A 46 -4.32 11.65 7.89
N VAL A 47 -3.05 11.74 8.28
CA VAL A 47 -1.93 11.22 7.49
C VAL A 47 -2.03 9.69 7.34
N VAL A 48 -2.34 8.96 8.43
CA VAL A 48 -2.56 7.49 8.38
C VAL A 48 -3.67 7.14 7.38
N LYS A 49 -4.82 7.83 7.47
CA LYS A 49 -5.96 7.59 6.57
C LYS A 49 -5.60 7.81 5.11
N LEU A 50 -4.99 8.95 4.80
CA LEU A 50 -4.60 9.31 3.44
C LEU A 50 -3.49 8.40 2.91
N GLY A 51 -2.49 8.09 3.74
CA GLY A 51 -1.42 7.16 3.40
C GLY A 51 -1.97 5.77 3.06
N ALA A 52 -2.85 5.22 3.90
CA ALA A 52 -3.47 3.92 3.67
C ALA A 52 -4.38 3.89 2.42
N LEU A 53 -5.09 5.00 2.12
CA LEU A 53 -5.93 5.07 0.93
C LEU A 53 -5.14 5.24 -0.38
N LEU A 54 -4.00 5.92 -0.34
CA LEU A 54 -3.27 6.33 -1.54
C LEU A 54 -1.99 5.52 -1.80
N HIS A 55 -1.60 4.61 -0.89
CA HIS A 55 -0.29 3.94 -0.97
C HIS A 55 -0.07 3.17 -2.27
N ASP A 56 -1.11 2.59 -2.83
CA ASP A 56 -1.05 1.71 -4.01
C ASP A 56 -1.92 2.25 -5.17
N ILE A 57 -2.08 3.59 -5.25
CA ILE A 57 -2.93 4.26 -6.25
C ILE A 57 -2.45 4.04 -7.70
N ALA A 58 -1.18 3.72 -7.87
CA ALA A 58 -0.58 3.35 -9.15
C ALA A 58 0.68 2.50 -8.88
N ASP A 59 0.53 1.17 -8.92
CA ASP A 59 1.67 0.25 -8.77
C ASP A 59 2.59 0.36 -9.99
N SER A 60 3.87 0.62 -9.75
CA SER A 60 4.92 0.75 -10.76
C SER A 60 5.01 -0.49 -11.68
N LYS A 61 4.63 -1.68 -11.19
CA LYS A 61 4.61 -2.92 -11.98
C LYS A 61 3.67 -2.87 -13.20
N PHE A 62 2.67 -2.00 -13.16
CA PHE A 62 1.73 -1.77 -14.27
C PHE A 62 2.07 -0.51 -15.09
N HIS A 63 3.13 0.22 -14.69
CA HIS A 63 3.57 1.47 -15.30
C HIS A 63 5.06 1.42 -15.73
N ASN A 64 5.49 0.32 -16.33
CA ASN A 64 6.86 0.12 -16.84
C ASN A 64 7.97 0.33 -15.78
N GLY A 65 7.66 0.12 -14.50
CA GLY A 65 8.60 0.31 -13.41
C GLY A 65 8.74 1.76 -12.92
N ASP A 66 7.87 2.68 -13.36
CA ASP A 66 7.89 4.08 -12.89
C ASP A 66 7.34 4.18 -11.46
N GLU A 67 8.27 4.22 -10.49
CA GLU A 67 7.95 4.37 -9.07
C GLU A 67 7.42 5.77 -8.70
N GLN A 68 7.56 6.76 -9.57
CA GLN A 68 7.16 8.15 -9.30
C GLN A 68 5.70 8.44 -9.67
N ILE A 69 5.06 7.55 -10.42
CA ILE A 69 3.70 7.79 -10.91
C ILE A 69 2.67 7.85 -9.77
N GLY A 70 2.75 6.94 -8.80
CA GLY A 70 1.88 6.91 -7.62
C GLY A 70 2.00 8.19 -6.77
N PRO A 71 3.21 8.54 -6.29
CA PRO A 71 3.45 9.78 -5.55
C PRO A 71 2.97 11.02 -6.31
N LYS A 72 3.20 11.11 -7.62
CA LYS A 72 2.77 12.26 -8.45
C LYS A 72 1.25 12.39 -8.53
N ILE A 73 0.54 11.29 -8.77
CA ILE A 73 -0.93 11.26 -8.84
C ILE A 73 -1.52 11.63 -7.46
N ALA A 74 -0.99 11.04 -6.39
CA ALA A 74 -1.42 11.33 -5.03
C ALA A 74 -1.23 12.81 -4.68
N ARG A 75 -0.05 13.40 -4.98
CA ARG A 75 0.24 14.81 -4.75
C ARG A 75 -0.75 15.73 -5.45
N GLN A 76 -0.97 15.52 -6.76
CA GLN A 76 -1.89 16.34 -7.54
C GLN A 76 -3.31 16.30 -6.95
N PHE A 77 -3.79 15.13 -6.53
CA PHE A 77 -5.08 14.98 -5.91
C PHE A 77 -5.16 15.71 -4.56
N LEU A 78 -4.17 15.54 -3.68
CA LEU A 78 -4.14 16.17 -2.36
C LEU A 78 -4.05 17.70 -2.44
N GLU A 79 -3.34 18.25 -3.43
CA GLU A 79 -3.29 19.68 -3.73
C GLU A 79 -4.66 20.21 -4.20
N GLN A 80 -5.38 19.46 -5.03
CA GLN A 80 -6.75 19.80 -5.45
C GLN A 80 -7.73 19.79 -4.28
N GLU A 81 -7.55 18.89 -3.31
CA GLU A 81 -8.32 18.86 -2.06
C GLU A 81 -7.91 19.96 -1.07
N GLN A 82 -6.96 20.82 -1.42
CA GLN A 82 -6.49 21.96 -0.63
C GLN A 82 -5.96 21.60 0.76
N LEU A 83 -5.34 20.42 0.88
CA LEU A 83 -4.70 20.02 2.12
C LEU A 83 -3.44 20.84 2.37
N ASP A 84 -3.06 21.01 3.65
CA ASP A 84 -1.84 21.72 3.99
C ASP A 84 -0.60 20.99 3.49
N LYS A 85 0.43 21.76 3.19
CA LYS A 85 1.68 21.26 2.59
C LYS A 85 2.36 20.19 3.46
N ALA A 86 2.33 20.34 4.79
CA ALA A 86 2.99 19.39 5.69
C ALA A 86 2.31 18.03 5.62
N THR A 87 0.98 18.00 5.61
CA THR A 87 0.20 16.76 5.42
C THR A 87 0.49 16.12 4.05
N ILE A 88 0.51 16.89 2.98
CA ILE A 88 0.83 16.38 1.63
C ILE A 88 2.21 15.75 1.61
N GLU A 89 3.25 16.47 2.03
CA GLU A 89 4.63 15.95 2.01
C GLU A 89 4.78 14.68 2.85
N HIS A 90 4.10 14.61 4.00
CA HIS A 90 4.14 13.42 4.84
C HIS A 90 3.48 12.21 4.16
N VAL A 91 2.31 12.39 3.56
CA VAL A 91 1.63 11.31 2.80
C VAL A 91 2.47 10.83 1.62
N ILE A 92 3.07 11.74 0.87
CA ILE A 92 3.96 11.39 -0.25
C ILE A 92 5.18 10.62 0.25
N ALA A 93 5.81 11.07 1.34
CA ALA A 93 6.93 10.34 1.94
C ALA A 93 6.54 8.91 2.38
N ILE A 94 5.31 8.70 2.87
CA ILE A 94 4.80 7.36 3.17
C ILE A 94 4.73 6.53 1.88
N ILE A 95 4.09 7.03 0.83
CA ILE A 95 3.93 6.30 -0.44
C ILE A 95 5.29 5.90 -1.03
N GLU A 96 6.27 6.80 -1.02
CA GLU A 96 7.62 6.56 -1.56
C GLU A 96 8.43 5.53 -0.77
N ASN A 97 8.13 5.37 0.53
CA ASN A 97 8.92 4.53 1.44
C ASN A 97 8.18 3.27 1.93
N LEU A 98 6.94 3.06 1.50
CA LEU A 98 6.14 1.90 1.92
C LEU A 98 6.65 0.59 1.34
N SER A 99 7.14 0.60 0.09
CA SER A 99 7.44 -0.59 -0.69
C SER A 99 8.47 -1.49 -0.03
N PHE A 100 8.11 -2.76 0.18
CA PHE A 100 9.02 -3.80 0.66
C PHE A 100 9.93 -4.28 -0.48
N LYS A 101 11.07 -3.61 -0.68
CA LYS A 101 12.08 -3.99 -1.70
C LYS A 101 12.95 -5.17 -1.24
N GLY A 102 12.32 -6.27 -0.80
CA GLY A 102 13.02 -7.50 -0.40
C GLY A 102 13.92 -7.36 0.84
N GLY A 103 13.66 -6.40 1.74
CA GLY A 103 14.45 -6.18 2.96
C GLY A 103 15.80 -5.50 2.76
N ASN A 104 16.26 -5.31 1.52
CA ASN A 104 17.57 -4.72 1.20
C ASN A 104 17.55 -3.18 1.08
N PHE A 105 16.40 -2.56 1.23
CA PHE A 105 16.24 -1.11 1.14
C PHE A 105 16.11 -0.50 2.54
N LYS A 106 17.08 0.28 2.96
CA LYS A 106 16.96 1.12 4.17
C LYS A 106 16.15 2.35 3.79
N SER A 107 14.89 2.42 4.23
CA SER A 107 14.09 3.64 4.13
C SER A 107 14.86 4.79 4.78
N LYS A 108 14.92 5.93 4.07
CA LYS A 108 15.50 7.17 4.60
C LYS A 108 14.51 7.98 5.42
N PHE A 109 13.23 7.60 5.35
CA PHE A 109 12.14 8.26 6.03
C PHE A 109 11.54 7.30 7.08
N HIS A 110 11.31 7.82 8.28
CA HIS A 110 10.69 7.10 9.38
C HIS A 110 9.66 7.99 10.03
N SER A 111 8.45 7.49 10.21
CA SER A 111 7.42 8.11 11.03
C SER A 111 6.49 7.02 11.58
N LYS A 112 5.77 7.35 12.65
CA LYS A 112 4.79 6.44 13.21
C LYS A 112 3.68 6.12 12.20
N GLU A 113 3.28 7.06 11.40
CA GLU A 113 2.26 6.90 10.36
C GLU A 113 2.73 5.96 9.26
N LEU A 114 4.00 6.03 8.83
CA LEU A 114 4.59 5.07 7.90
C LEU A 114 4.57 3.65 8.48
N GLU A 115 5.00 3.48 9.74
CA GLU A 115 5.00 2.16 10.42
C GLU A 115 3.59 1.57 10.45
N ILE A 116 2.58 2.36 10.84
CA ILE A 116 1.18 1.93 10.90
C ILE A 116 0.68 1.47 9.53
N VAL A 117 0.89 2.27 8.48
CA VAL A 117 0.42 1.94 7.13
C VAL A 117 1.17 0.73 6.59
N GLN A 118 2.47 0.62 6.84
CA GLN A 118 3.30 -0.50 6.43
C GLN A 118 2.89 -1.81 7.08
N ASP A 119 2.59 -1.80 8.37
CA ASP A 119 2.13 -2.99 9.08
C ASP A 119 0.72 -3.38 8.61
N ALA A 120 -0.17 -2.42 8.38
CA ALA A 120 -1.50 -2.66 7.84
C ALA A 120 -1.47 -3.30 6.45
N ASP A 121 -0.58 -2.86 5.56
CA ASP A 121 -0.38 -3.45 4.24
C ASP A 121 0.19 -4.87 4.32
N ARG A 122 1.21 -5.08 5.17
CA ARG A 122 1.81 -6.40 5.40
C ARG A 122 0.82 -7.42 5.96
N LEU A 123 -0.10 -7.00 6.82
CA LEU A 123 -1.16 -7.87 7.34
C LEU A 123 -2.06 -8.41 6.22
N ASP A 124 -2.28 -7.65 5.14
CA ASP A 124 -3.07 -8.10 3.98
C ASP A 124 -2.31 -9.11 3.08
N ALA A 125 -1.02 -9.34 3.35
CA ALA A 125 -0.20 -10.34 2.67
C ALA A 125 -0.11 -11.69 3.41
N ILE A 126 -0.80 -11.85 4.55
CA ILE A 126 -0.76 -13.06 5.37
C ILE A 126 -2.12 -13.76 5.44
N GLY A 127 -2.13 -15.02 5.92
CA GLY A 127 -3.35 -15.82 6.05
C GLY A 127 -3.98 -16.19 4.71
N ALA A 128 -5.24 -16.55 4.73
CA ALA A 128 -5.97 -17.01 3.54
C ALA A 128 -6.03 -15.95 2.44
N ILE A 129 -6.17 -14.67 2.79
CA ILE A 129 -6.23 -13.59 1.81
C ILE A 129 -4.88 -13.40 1.11
N GLY A 130 -3.76 -13.50 1.82
CA GLY A 130 -2.42 -13.45 1.24
C GLY A 130 -2.19 -14.58 0.23
N ILE A 131 -2.63 -15.80 0.56
CA ILE A 131 -2.57 -16.95 -0.35
C ILE A 131 -3.41 -16.68 -1.60
N ALA A 132 -4.67 -16.24 -1.44
CA ALA A 132 -5.55 -15.93 -2.56
C ALA A 132 -4.97 -14.85 -3.49
N ARG A 133 -4.42 -13.77 -2.93
CA ARG A 133 -3.75 -12.70 -3.70
C ARG A 133 -2.54 -13.23 -4.47
N THR A 134 -1.72 -14.09 -3.87
CA THR A 134 -0.54 -14.69 -4.53
C THR A 134 -0.95 -15.51 -5.76
N PHE A 135 -1.98 -16.36 -5.64
CA PHE A 135 -2.47 -17.14 -6.77
C PHE A 135 -3.15 -16.27 -7.84
N ASN A 136 -3.92 -15.26 -7.43
CA ASN A 136 -4.53 -14.33 -8.37
C ASN A 136 -3.47 -13.57 -9.18
N PHE A 137 -2.45 -13.02 -8.53
CA PHE A 137 -1.34 -12.34 -9.21
C PHE A 137 -0.55 -13.28 -10.12
N GLY A 138 -0.28 -14.51 -9.65
CA GLY A 138 0.38 -15.54 -10.46
C GLY A 138 -0.41 -15.87 -11.72
N GLY A 139 -1.73 -16.02 -11.62
CA GLY A 139 -2.62 -16.24 -12.76
C GLY A 139 -2.66 -15.05 -13.72
N PHE A 140 -2.74 -13.83 -13.21
CA PHE A 140 -2.70 -12.60 -14.01
C PHE A 140 -1.38 -12.46 -14.79
N LYS A 141 -0.26 -12.85 -14.20
CA LYS A 141 1.08 -12.81 -14.83
C LYS A 141 1.40 -14.06 -15.66
N ASN A 142 0.47 -15.01 -15.81
CA ASN A 142 0.70 -16.31 -16.45
C ASN A 142 1.91 -17.05 -15.85
N MET A 143 2.12 -16.94 -14.54
CA MET A 143 3.21 -17.61 -13.84
C MET A 143 2.89 -19.10 -13.67
N ILE A 144 3.90 -19.93 -13.88
CA ILE A 144 3.77 -21.38 -13.64
C ILE A 144 3.68 -21.60 -12.13
N ILE A 145 2.58 -22.23 -11.68
CA ILE A 145 2.40 -22.63 -10.30
C ILE A 145 3.31 -23.85 -10.05
N CYS A 146 4.48 -23.55 -9.54
CA CYS A 146 5.41 -24.48 -8.89
C CYS A 146 5.96 -25.67 -9.69
N HIS A 147 7.26 -25.62 -9.97
CA HIS A 147 8.08 -26.81 -10.20
C HIS A 147 8.87 -27.30 -8.95
N SER A 148 8.84 -26.56 -7.83
CA SER A 148 9.48 -26.99 -6.58
C SER A 148 8.84 -26.35 -5.35
N PRO A 149 8.17 -27.12 -4.49
CA PRO A 149 7.41 -26.59 -3.36
C PRO A 149 8.26 -26.06 -2.20
N ILE A 150 9.56 -26.29 -2.19
CA ILE A 150 10.40 -26.05 -1.00
C ILE A 150 11.07 -24.67 -1.03
N ILE A 151 11.39 -24.13 -2.19
CA ILE A 151 12.24 -22.92 -2.29
C ILE A 151 11.44 -21.63 -2.00
N TYR A 152 10.14 -21.56 -2.33
CA TYR A 152 9.35 -20.35 -2.14
C TYR A 152 8.88 -20.11 -0.70
N LEU A 153 8.75 -21.15 0.11
CA LEU A 153 8.37 -20.99 1.53
C LEU A 153 9.51 -20.42 2.39
N ILE A 154 10.76 -20.62 1.96
CA ILE A 154 11.96 -20.16 2.69
C ILE A 154 12.21 -18.66 2.47
N ILE A 155 11.74 -18.08 1.35
CA ILE A 155 11.98 -16.65 1.02
C ILE A 155 11.04 -15.72 1.81
N LEU A 156 9.92 -16.24 2.34
CA LEU A 156 8.94 -15.44 3.09
C LEU A 156 9.14 -15.45 4.61
N ILE A 157 10.12 -16.20 5.12
CA ILE A 157 10.45 -16.17 6.54
C ILE A 157 11.72 -15.33 6.71
N PRO A 158 11.64 -14.13 7.32
CA PRO A 158 12.84 -13.39 7.69
C PRO A 158 13.67 -14.23 8.67
N SER A 159 14.94 -14.46 8.35
CA SER A 159 15.91 -15.15 9.20
C SER A 159 16.34 -14.29 10.38
N HIS A 160 15.41 -13.80 11.18
CA HIS A 160 15.73 -13.17 12.46
C HIS A 160 14.59 -13.45 13.45
N ILE A 161 14.78 -14.53 14.21
CA ILE A 161 14.38 -14.63 15.61
C ILE A 161 15.64 -14.42 16.44
#